data_e73440956cd7ecfcfb0fb0f959541d39
#
_entry.id   e73440956cd7ecfcfb0fb0f959541d39
#
_cell.length_a   1.000
_cell.length_b   1.000
_cell.length_c   1.000
_cell.angle_alpha   90.00
_cell.angle_beta   90.00
_cell.angle_gamma   90.00
#
_symmetry.space_group_name_H-M   'P 1'
#
loop_
_entity.id
_entity.type
_entity.pdbx_description
1 polymer ?
#
loop_
_entity_poly.entity_id
_entity_poly.type
_entity_poly.pdbx_seq_one_letter_code
_entity_poly.pdbx_strand_id
1 'polypeptide(L)'
;MNTIEYLKPTGLDSPVTAVSVLLIGRDGKSPTKAIGSGVFVSTGLIMTARHVVEGFWDYYGDPKVDLHTEGTKKADFSVYAVQFPGNGTAYALWATKNMALCPYSDLAVISVVPVNDLARSYPFPLMPHMDILPPAVGEEVAAFGYADTSVLSEDADTVKFQPKPLSTIGKVTEVWPESRDSSFLPFPCFSVEETAFIGGMSGGPIFNKAGHLCGLICTGFDGAPVVFGSVLWPMLGIPIKHAPPPNTTVHGKYPMADLSKLGLMFVNGWDYVDANVEEFKDANGDRRVRLKPPMKP
;
A
#
# COMPACT_ATOMS: atom_id res chain seq x y z
N MET A 1 -9.38 19.34 -9.00
CA MET A 1 -9.80 18.16 -9.77
C MET A 1 -11.26 17.93 -9.47
N ASN A 2 -12.13 18.22 -10.42
CA ASN A 2 -13.57 18.20 -10.20
C ASN A 2 -14.19 16.86 -10.61
N THR A 3 -13.63 16.22 -11.64
CA THR A 3 -14.16 14.96 -12.16
C THR A 3 -13.05 13.99 -12.54
N ILE A 4 -13.22 12.73 -12.15
CA ILE A 4 -12.46 11.60 -12.66
C ILE A 4 -13.43 10.71 -13.41
N GLU A 5 -13.13 10.38 -14.65
CA GLU A 5 -13.90 9.47 -15.48
C GLU A 5 -13.04 8.27 -15.89
N TYR A 6 -13.64 7.09 -15.99
CA TYR A 6 -12.95 5.89 -16.42
C TYR A 6 -13.80 5.07 -17.40
N LEU A 7 -13.12 4.32 -18.26
CA LEU A 7 -13.77 3.29 -19.05
C LEU A 7 -13.76 1.98 -18.25
N LYS A 8 -14.94 1.41 -18.00
CA LYS A 8 -15.09 0.16 -17.24
C LYS A 8 -14.38 -1.00 -17.96
N PRO A 9 -13.25 -1.51 -17.48
CA PRO A 9 -12.64 -2.71 -18.01
C PRO A 9 -13.32 -3.96 -17.43
N THR A 10 -13.13 -5.08 -18.11
CA THR A 10 -13.51 -6.39 -17.59
C THR A 10 -12.76 -6.67 -16.29
N GLY A 11 -13.44 -7.14 -15.26
CA GLY A 11 -12.80 -7.55 -13.99
C GLY A 11 -12.87 -6.56 -12.83
N LEU A 12 -13.50 -5.39 -13.01
CA LEU A 12 -13.78 -4.48 -11.87
C LEU A 12 -14.94 -4.95 -10.96
N ASP A 13 -15.48 -6.12 -11.19
CA ASP A 13 -16.59 -6.70 -10.43
C ASP A 13 -16.11 -7.66 -9.32
N SER A 14 -14.80 -7.85 -9.21
CA SER A 14 -14.20 -8.74 -8.20
C SER A 14 -14.27 -8.12 -6.79
N PRO A 15 -14.57 -8.90 -5.73
CA PRO A 15 -14.53 -8.42 -4.35
C PRO A 15 -13.17 -7.79 -3.95
N VAL A 16 -12.07 -8.22 -4.57
CA VAL A 16 -10.74 -7.66 -4.30
C VAL A 16 -10.65 -6.19 -4.70
N THR A 17 -11.41 -5.74 -5.70
CA THR A 17 -11.46 -4.32 -6.11
C THR A 17 -12.11 -3.42 -5.07
N ALA A 18 -12.94 -4.01 -4.19
CA ALA A 18 -13.57 -3.28 -3.09
C ALA A 18 -12.58 -2.89 -1.97
N VAL A 19 -11.46 -3.61 -1.84
CA VAL A 19 -10.43 -3.31 -0.84
C VAL A 19 -9.17 -2.70 -1.47
N SER A 20 -9.00 -2.86 -2.77
CA SER A 20 -7.81 -2.37 -3.51
C SER A 20 -8.09 -1.01 -4.15
N VAL A 21 -7.04 -0.24 -4.34
CA VAL A 21 -7.10 1.09 -4.94
C VAL A 21 -6.07 1.26 -6.04
N LEU A 22 -6.43 2.06 -7.04
CA LEU A 22 -5.50 2.65 -7.99
C LEU A 22 -5.01 3.99 -7.44
N LEU A 23 -3.71 4.24 -7.47
CA LEU A 23 -3.10 5.49 -7.00
C LEU A 23 -2.76 6.40 -8.19
N ILE A 24 -3.29 7.62 -8.14
CA ILE A 24 -3.16 8.64 -9.20
C ILE A 24 -2.56 9.90 -8.59
N GLY A 25 -1.52 10.45 -9.22
CA GLY A 25 -0.91 11.73 -8.84
C GLY A 25 -1.29 12.86 -9.79
N ARG A 26 -1.41 14.08 -9.25
CA ARG A 26 -1.65 15.32 -10.01
C ARG A 26 -1.10 16.54 -9.28
N ASP A 27 -0.46 17.46 -10.01
CA ASP A 27 -0.02 18.78 -9.51
C ASP A 27 -0.71 19.95 -10.23
N GLY A 28 -1.49 19.68 -11.27
CA GLY A 28 -2.15 20.69 -12.10
C GLY A 28 -1.25 21.35 -13.13
N LYS A 29 0.01 20.95 -13.23
CA LYS A 29 1.01 21.49 -14.19
C LYS A 29 1.52 20.40 -15.13
N SER A 30 1.80 19.23 -14.58
CA SER A 30 2.28 18.06 -15.29
C SER A 30 1.12 17.09 -15.59
N PRO A 31 1.23 16.22 -16.60
CA PRO A 31 0.21 15.22 -16.88
C PRO A 31 -0.09 14.34 -15.66
N THR A 32 -1.36 14.03 -15.45
CA THR A 32 -1.78 13.07 -14.43
C THR A 32 -1.17 11.70 -14.68
N LYS A 33 -0.66 11.05 -13.62
CA LYS A 33 -0.10 9.70 -13.70
C LYS A 33 -0.78 8.74 -12.73
N ALA A 34 -1.03 7.54 -13.22
CA ALA A 34 -1.28 6.36 -12.41
C ALA A 34 0.07 5.67 -12.18
N ILE A 35 0.51 5.53 -10.93
CA ILE A 35 1.88 5.05 -10.64
C ILE A 35 1.85 3.68 -9.94
N GLY A 36 0.79 3.36 -9.21
CA GLY A 36 0.74 2.11 -8.48
C GLY A 36 -0.62 1.76 -7.94
N SER A 37 -0.62 0.74 -7.15
CA SER A 37 -1.78 0.17 -6.47
C SER A 37 -1.64 0.28 -4.96
N GLY A 38 -2.72 0.01 -4.24
CA GLY A 38 -2.72 -0.06 -2.78
C GLY A 38 -3.89 -0.87 -2.26
N VAL A 39 -3.95 -1.04 -0.95
CA VAL A 39 -5.02 -1.78 -0.28
C VAL A 39 -5.45 -1.08 1.01
N PHE A 40 -6.75 -0.99 1.26
CA PHE A 40 -7.26 -0.52 2.55
C PHE A 40 -6.93 -1.53 3.65
N VAL A 41 -6.34 -1.06 4.74
CA VAL A 41 -5.97 -1.88 5.91
C VAL A 41 -6.67 -1.42 7.19
N SER A 42 -7.19 -0.20 7.18
CA SER A 42 -8.05 0.37 8.21
C SER A 42 -8.90 1.47 7.60
N THR A 43 -9.85 1.97 8.35
CA THR A 43 -10.67 3.11 7.94
C THR A 43 -9.80 4.31 7.59
N GLY A 44 -9.87 4.74 6.32
CA GLY A 44 -9.09 5.88 5.83
C GLY A 44 -7.57 5.66 5.79
N LEU A 45 -7.10 4.40 5.87
CA LEU A 45 -5.69 4.04 5.74
C LEU A 45 -5.49 3.02 4.62
N ILE A 46 -4.61 3.36 3.72
CA ILE A 46 -4.18 2.53 2.59
C ILE A 46 -2.71 2.18 2.78
N MET A 47 -2.37 0.92 2.59
CA MET A 47 -0.99 0.49 2.39
C MET A 47 -0.66 0.42 0.91
N THR A 48 0.58 0.77 0.60
CA THR A 48 1.19 0.65 -0.73
C THR A 48 2.69 0.40 -0.59
N ALA A 49 3.37 0.16 -1.69
CA ALA A 49 4.82 0.09 -1.70
C ALA A 49 5.43 1.49 -1.50
N ARG A 50 6.56 1.56 -0.80
CA ARG A 50 7.28 2.80 -0.55
C ARG A 50 7.73 3.47 -1.84
N HIS A 51 8.31 2.69 -2.78
CA HIS A 51 8.77 3.19 -4.07
C HIS A 51 7.63 3.79 -4.93
N VAL A 52 6.36 3.41 -4.70
CA VAL A 52 5.20 4.04 -5.36
C VAL A 52 5.04 5.48 -4.88
N VAL A 53 5.18 5.73 -3.57
CA VAL A 53 5.14 7.10 -3.02
C VAL A 53 6.36 7.90 -3.49
N GLU A 54 7.54 7.28 -3.48
CA GLU A 54 8.77 7.89 -4.02
C GLU A 54 8.62 8.25 -5.51
N GLY A 55 8.01 7.37 -6.32
CA GLY A 55 7.72 7.62 -7.73
C GLY A 55 6.78 8.80 -7.98
N PHE A 56 5.81 9.06 -7.10
CA PHE A 56 5.03 10.30 -7.16
C PHE A 56 5.90 11.51 -6.85
N TRP A 57 6.77 11.40 -5.86
CA TRP A 57 7.67 12.47 -5.48
C TRP A 57 8.69 12.78 -6.58
N ASP A 58 9.30 11.77 -7.16
CA ASP A 58 10.27 11.92 -8.25
C ASP A 58 9.64 12.59 -9.47
N TYR A 59 8.35 12.36 -9.71
CA TYR A 59 7.67 12.92 -10.86
C TYR A 59 7.11 14.34 -10.63
N TYR A 60 6.57 14.62 -9.44
CA TYR A 60 5.86 15.87 -9.14
C TYR A 60 6.55 16.72 -8.07
N GLY A 61 7.40 16.14 -7.26
CA GLY A 61 8.00 16.78 -6.10
C GLY A 61 9.14 17.74 -6.43
N ASP A 62 9.59 18.47 -5.43
CA ASP A 62 10.79 19.28 -5.53
C ASP A 62 12.04 18.37 -5.45
N PRO A 63 12.88 18.30 -6.50
CA PRO A 63 14.07 17.45 -6.51
C PRO A 63 15.13 17.84 -5.47
N LYS A 64 15.00 19.00 -4.83
CA LYS A 64 15.88 19.43 -3.74
C LYS A 64 15.50 18.84 -2.39
N VAL A 65 14.33 18.23 -2.28
CA VAL A 65 13.82 17.67 -1.05
C VAL A 65 14.13 16.17 -1.02
N ASP A 66 15.05 15.79 -0.15
CA ASP A 66 15.33 14.37 0.11
C ASP A 66 14.26 13.77 1.03
N LEU A 67 13.51 12.80 0.54
CA LEU A 67 12.49 12.07 1.29
C LEU A 67 13.07 11.19 2.40
N HIS A 68 14.33 10.81 2.29
CA HIS A 68 14.99 9.91 3.26
C HIS A 68 15.49 10.65 4.50
N THR A 69 15.58 11.99 4.44
CA THR A 69 15.89 12.77 5.65
C THR A 69 14.70 12.80 6.59
N GLU A 70 14.97 12.78 7.90
CA GLU A 70 13.91 12.87 8.91
C GLU A 70 13.09 14.16 8.78
N GLY A 71 11.83 14.08 9.16
CA GLY A 71 10.92 15.21 9.24
C GLY A 71 9.76 15.14 8.25
N THR A 72 8.81 16.07 8.42
CA THR A 72 7.64 16.17 7.55
C THR A 72 7.97 17.01 6.32
N LYS A 73 7.76 16.45 5.14
CA LYS A 73 7.87 17.16 3.86
C LYS A 73 6.48 17.57 3.38
N LYS A 74 6.40 18.74 2.76
CA LYS A 74 5.16 19.21 2.13
C LYS A 74 5.23 18.92 0.64
N ALA A 75 4.23 18.20 0.13
CA ALA A 75 4.09 17.97 -1.30
C ALA A 75 3.29 19.10 -1.94
N ASP A 76 3.73 19.56 -3.13
CA ASP A 76 3.00 20.52 -3.97
C ASP A 76 2.11 19.81 -5.01
N PHE A 77 1.92 18.51 -4.85
CA PHE A 77 1.05 17.67 -5.65
C PHE A 77 0.03 16.94 -4.76
N SER A 78 -1.01 16.42 -5.40
CA SER A 78 -2.04 15.64 -4.75
C SER A 78 -1.99 14.19 -5.24
N VAL A 79 -2.14 13.24 -4.32
CA VAL A 79 -2.35 11.83 -4.64
C VAL A 79 -3.80 11.47 -4.30
N TYR A 80 -4.44 10.80 -5.22
CA TYR A 80 -5.80 10.29 -5.07
C TYR A 80 -5.78 8.77 -5.14
N ALA A 81 -6.60 8.15 -4.29
CA ALA A 81 -6.89 6.74 -4.39
C ALA A 81 -8.28 6.55 -5.00
N VAL A 82 -8.35 5.72 -6.04
CA VAL A 82 -9.58 5.37 -6.73
C VAL A 82 -9.93 3.94 -6.41
N GLN A 83 -11.06 3.73 -5.77
CA GLN A 83 -11.59 2.43 -5.36
C GLN A 83 -12.82 2.09 -6.20
N PHE A 84 -12.96 0.82 -6.57
CA PHE A 84 -14.11 0.30 -7.32
C PHE A 84 -14.92 -0.66 -6.43
N PRO A 85 -15.86 -0.15 -5.63
CA PRO A 85 -16.62 -0.97 -4.71
C PRO A 85 -17.69 -1.78 -5.44
N GLY A 86 -17.50 -3.07 -5.60
CA GLY A 86 -18.51 -3.96 -6.13
C GLY A 86 -18.56 -4.03 -7.66
N ASN A 87 -19.68 -3.72 -8.28
CA ASN A 87 -19.99 -4.02 -9.68
C ASN A 87 -19.23 -3.22 -10.76
N GLY A 88 -18.21 -2.44 -10.39
CA GLY A 88 -17.40 -1.65 -11.32
C GLY A 88 -18.19 -0.59 -12.13
N THR A 89 -19.38 -0.20 -11.70
CA THR A 89 -20.20 0.83 -12.37
C THR A 89 -19.96 2.22 -11.80
N ALA A 90 -19.34 2.32 -10.62
CA ALA A 90 -19.03 3.55 -9.95
C ALA A 90 -17.68 3.44 -9.24
N TYR A 91 -17.09 4.58 -8.85
CA TYR A 91 -15.85 4.61 -8.10
C TYR A 91 -15.96 5.53 -6.88
N ALA A 92 -15.32 5.13 -5.81
CA ALA A 92 -15.09 5.98 -4.65
C ALA A 92 -13.73 6.70 -4.80
N LEU A 93 -13.73 8.02 -4.61
CA LEU A 93 -12.55 8.86 -4.73
C LEU A 93 -12.11 9.34 -3.36
N TRP A 94 -10.83 9.13 -3.05
CA TRP A 94 -10.20 9.48 -1.80
C TRP A 94 -9.01 10.40 -2.05
N ALA A 95 -8.92 11.50 -1.29
CA ALA A 95 -7.77 12.40 -1.34
C ALA A 95 -6.79 12.09 -0.20
N THR A 96 -5.51 12.05 -0.52
CA THR A 96 -4.44 11.88 0.46
C THR A 96 -4.33 13.09 1.38
N LYS A 97 -4.18 12.82 2.68
CA LYS A 97 -3.88 13.82 3.72
C LYS A 97 -2.45 13.72 4.22
N ASN A 98 -1.94 12.52 4.33
CA ASN A 98 -0.58 12.26 4.78
C ASN A 98 -0.06 10.95 4.20
N MET A 99 1.25 10.88 4.00
CA MET A 99 1.96 9.68 3.59
C MET A 99 3.09 9.43 4.58
N ALA A 100 3.22 8.21 5.05
CA ALA A 100 4.27 7.78 5.97
C ALA A 100 5.04 6.61 5.35
N LEU A 101 6.36 6.77 5.21
CA LEU A 101 7.25 5.77 4.63
C LEU A 101 7.83 4.88 5.74
N CYS A 102 7.94 3.59 5.49
CA CYS A 102 8.70 2.70 6.34
C CYS A 102 10.20 2.83 6.02
N PRO A 103 11.06 3.16 6.97
CA PRO A 103 12.49 3.29 6.69
C PRO A 103 13.19 1.93 6.51
N TYR A 104 12.57 0.83 6.93
CA TYR A 104 13.16 -0.51 6.99
C TYR A 104 12.48 -1.52 6.06
N SER A 105 11.59 -1.07 5.18
CA SER A 105 10.90 -1.93 4.22
C SER A 105 10.37 -1.10 3.06
N ASP A 106 10.03 -1.77 1.97
CA ASP A 106 9.31 -1.15 0.84
C ASP A 106 7.80 -1.05 1.13
N LEU A 107 7.46 -0.43 2.26
CA LEU A 107 6.10 -0.20 2.70
C LEU A 107 5.85 1.28 2.95
N ALA A 108 4.67 1.74 2.61
CA ALA A 108 4.16 3.06 2.94
C ALA A 108 2.69 3.00 3.36
N VAL A 109 2.29 3.96 4.18
CA VAL A 109 0.90 4.13 4.60
C VAL A 109 0.41 5.50 4.17
N ILE A 110 -0.75 5.54 3.53
CA ILE A 110 -1.41 6.74 3.06
C ILE A 110 -2.70 6.95 3.85
N SER A 111 -2.80 8.09 4.53
CA SER A 111 -4.05 8.52 5.17
C SER A 111 -4.91 9.25 4.15
N VAL A 112 -6.18 8.88 4.04
CA VAL A 112 -7.09 9.43 3.03
C VAL A 112 -8.40 9.92 3.63
N VAL A 113 -9.05 10.85 2.91
CA VAL A 113 -10.39 11.34 3.22
C VAL A 113 -11.29 11.23 1.99
N PRO A 114 -12.59 11.00 2.17
CA PRO A 114 -13.52 10.85 1.04
C PRO A 114 -13.70 12.18 0.28
N VAL A 115 -13.73 12.11 -1.05
CA VAL A 115 -13.92 13.26 -1.94
C VAL A 115 -15.33 13.29 -2.51
N ASN A 116 -15.82 12.16 -3.04
CA ASN A 116 -17.13 12.08 -3.66
C ASN A 116 -18.18 11.41 -2.74
N ASP A 117 -19.44 11.48 -3.14
CA ASP A 117 -20.56 10.99 -2.31
C ASP A 117 -20.50 9.47 -2.11
N LEU A 118 -20.03 8.72 -3.10
CA LEU A 118 -19.85 7.29 -2.95
C LEU A 118 -18.81 6.97 -1.87
N ALA A 119 -17.67 7.67 -1.86
CA ALA A 119 -16.66 7.49 -0.82
C ALA A 119 -17.18 7.89 0.58
N ARG A 120 -18.05 8.91 0.66
CA ARG A 120 -18.66 9.36 1.94
C ARG A 120 -19.72 8.41 2.46
N SER A 121 -20.49 7.80 1.57
CA SER A 121 -21.59 6.90 1.91
C SER A 121 -21.15 5.44 1.99
N TYR A 122 -19.95 5.12 1.48
CA TYR A 122 -19.48 3.74 1.44
C TYR A 122 -19.26 3.24 2.87
N PRO A 123 -20.01 2.23 3.32
CA PRO A 123 -19.67 1.55 4.56
C PRO A 123 -18.27 0.98 4.34
N PHE A 124 -17.34 1.35 5.21
CA PHE A 124 -15.93 0.97 5.07
C PHE A 124 -15.81 -0.48 4.61
N PRO A 125 -14.98 -0.74 3.58
CA PRO A 125 -14.87 -2.07 3.03
C PRO A 125 -14.55 -3.05 4.13
N LEU A 126 -14.93 -4.30 3.92
CA LEU A 126 -14.43 -5.42 4.70
C LEU A 126 -12.90 -5.33 4.67
N MET A 127 -12.33 -4.80 5.75
CA MET A 127 -10.88 -4.69 5.87
C MET A 127 -10.30 -6.10 5.90
N PRO A 128 -9.28 -6.38 5.09
CA PRO A 128 -8.68 -7.69 5.09
C PRO A 128 -8.08 -8.01 6.46
N HIS A 129 -8.22 -9.25 6.91
CA HIS A 129 -7.34 -9.77 7.94
C HIS A 129 -5.92 -9.77 7.38
N MET A 130 -4.96 -9.38 8.19
CA MET A 130 -3.55 -9.33 7.79
C MET A 130 -2.75 -10.39 8.53
N ASP A 131 -2.05 -11.22 7.79
CA ASP A 131 -1.00 -12.09 8.30
C ASP A 131 0.32 -11.33 8.18
N ILE A 132 0.83 -10.82 9.30
CA ILE A 132 2.08 -10.05 9.31
C ILE A 132 3.32 -10.91 9.17
N LEU A 133 3.17 -12.23 9.35
CA LEU A 133 4.21 -13.20 9.02
C LEU A 133 4.27 -13.41 7.50
N PRO A 134 5.46 -13.71 6.96
CA PRO A 134 5.57 -14.10 5.58
C PRO A 134 4.80 -15.41 5.33
N PRO A 135 4.25 -15.60 4.12
CA PRO A 135 3.66 -16.88 3.73
C PRO A 135 4.75 -17.96 3.71
N ALA A 136 4.34 -19.22 3.88
CA ALA A 136 5.27 -20.34 3.88
C ALA A 136 5.80 -20.65 2.46
N VAL A 137 7.05 -21.14 2.37
CA VAL A 137 7.58 -21.64 1.10
C VAL A 137 6.70 -22.79 0.58
N GLY A 138 6.32 -22.74 -0.69
CA GLY A 138 5.37 -23.64 -1.34
C GLY A 138 3.91 -23.24 -1.19
N GLU A 139 3.59 -22.24 -0.38
CA GLU A 139 2.23 -21.72 -0.25
C GLU A 139 1.81 -21.01 -1.56
N GLU A 140 0.57 -21.24 -1.97
CA GLU A 140 -0.05 -20.54 -3.09
C GLU A 140 -0.63 -19.22 -2.62
N VAL A 141 -0.34 -18.15 -3.35
CA VAL A 141 -0.80 -16.80 -3.07
C VAL A 141 -1.40 -16.17 -4.32
N ALA A 142 -2.33 -15.23 -4.11
CA ALA A 142 -2.92 -14.43 -5.17
C ALA A 142 -2.51 -12.97 -5.05
N ALA A 143 -1.93 -12.40 -6.08
CA ALA A 143 -1.58 -11.00 -6.16
C ALA A 143 -2.59 -10.24 -7.03
N PHE A 144 -2.85 -8.98 -6.68
CA PHE A 144 -3.75 -8.10 -7.43
C PHE A 144 -3.18 -6.69 -7.55
N GLY A 145 -3.41 -6.05 -8.71
CA GLY A 145 -3.04 -4.64 -8.90
C GLY A 145 -3.67 -4.06 -10.17
N TYR A 146 -3.45 -2.76 -10.38
CA TYR A 146 -3.91 -2.04 -11.56
C TYR A 146 -2.73 -1.85 -12.53
N ALA A 147 -2.57 -2.82 -13.44
CA ALA A 147 -1.47 -2.86 -14.40
C ALA A 147 -1.63 -1.77 -15.47
N ASP A 148 -0.52 -1.15 -15.89
CA ASP A 148 -0.46 -0.26 -17.07
C ASP A 148 -1.68 0.66 -17.25
N THR A 149 -2.18 1.23 -16.16
CA THR A 149 -3.34 2.13 -16.22
C THR A 149 -2.99 3.37 -17.02
N SER A 150 -3.71 3.59 -18.11
CA SER A 150 -3.48 4.72 -19.01
C SER A 150 -4.42 5.87 -18.71
N VAL A 151 -3.87 7.09 -18.71
CA VAL A 151 -4.66 8.32 -18.78
C VAL A 151 -4.99 8.56 -20.25
N LEU A 152 -6.28 8.62 -20.58
CA LEU A 152 -6.78 8.72 -21.94
C LEU A 152 -6.90 10.16 -22.39
N SER A 153 -7.36 11.04 -21.50
CA SER A 153 -7.43 12.47 -21.72
C SER A 153 -7.45 13.21 -20.39
N GLU A 154 -6.97 14.43 -20.40
CA GLU A 154 -6.97 15.34 -19.26
C GLU A 154 -7.28 16.74 -19.72
N ASP A 155 -8.18 17.43 -19.02
CA ASP A 155 -8.43 18.86 -19.13
C ASP A 155 -8.40 19.51 -17.73
N ALA A 156 -8.74 20.78 -17.62
CA ALA A 156 -8.68 21.52 -16.36
C ALA A 156 -9.52 20.85 -15.26
N ASP A 157 -10.65 20.30 -15.62
CA ASP A 157 -11.67 19.81 -14.67
C ASP A 157 -11.80 18.29 -14.63
N THR A 158 -11.45 17.61 -15.71
CA THR A 158 -11.71 16.18 -15.87
C THR A 158 -10.45 15.40 -16.23
N VAL A 159 -10.28 14.25 -15.61
CA VAL A 159 -9.29 13.25 -16.00
C VAL A 159 -10.01 11.97 -16.36
N LYS A 160 -9.79 11.46 -17.57
CA LYS A 160 -10.28 10.18 -18.04
C LYS A 160 -9.16 9.15 -18.05
N PHE A 161 -9.39 7.99 -17.48
CA PHE A 161 -8.42 6.92 -17.44
C PHE A 161 -9.06 5.55 -17.64
N GLN A 162 -8.26 4.59 -18.03
CA GLN A 162 -8.66 3.20 -18.20
C GLN A 162 -7.89 2.34 -17.19
N PRO A 163 -8.53 1.93 -16.08
CA PRO A 163 -7.91 1.02 -15.14
C PRO A 163 -7.84 -0.39 -15.76
N LYS A 164 -6.73 -1.08 -15.50
CA LYS A 164 -6.51 -2.46 -15.96
C LYS A 164 -6.28 -3.35 -14.74
N PRO A 165 -7.35 -3.84 -14.08
CA PRO A 165 -7.19 -4.77 -12.96
C PRO A 165 -6.59 -6.09 -13.47
N LEU A 166 -5.59 -6.58 -12.78
CA LEU A 166 -4.92 -7.84 -13.05
C LEU A 166 -4.78 -8.62 -11.75
N SER A 167 -5.19 -9.88 -11.79
CA SER A 167 -4.95 -10.86 -10.73
C SER A 167 -4.07 -11.97 -11.25
N THR A 168 -3.18 -12.45 -10.42
CA THR A 168 -2.28 -13.51 -10.76
C THR A 168 -2.08 -14.43 -9.56
N ILE A 169 -1.83 -15.72 -9.80
CA ILE A 169 -1.64 -16.75 -8.76
C ILE A 169 -0.29 -17.36 -8.96
N GLY A 170 0.49 -17.44 -7.89
CA GLY A 170 1.80 -18.05 -7.89
C GLY A 170 2.09 -18.79 -6.59
N LYS A 171 3.29 -19.36 -6.50
CA LYS A 171 3.78 -20.05 -5.30
C LYS A 171 4.95 -19.31 -4.71
N VAL A 172 4.97 -19.24 -3.39
CA VAL A 172 6.12 -18.71 -2.65
C VAL A 172 7.30 -19.66 -2.81
N THR A 173 8.43 -19.16 -3.30
CA THR A 173 9.62 -19.96 -3.56
C THR A 173 10.70 -19.76 -2.51
N GLU A 174 10.85 -18.54 -2.02
CA GLU A 174 11.83 -18.22 -0.97
C GLU A 174 11.28 -17.12 -0.04
N VAL A 175 11.78 -17.09 1.20
CA VAL A 175 11.44 -16.09 2.22
C VAL A 175 12.73 -15.58 2.86
N TRP A 176 12.89 -14.27 2.91
CA TRP A 176 14.01 -13.59 3.57
C TRP A 176 13.48 -12.73 4.72
N PRO A 177 13.58 -13.21 5.97
CA PRO A 177 13.00 -12.51 7.11
C PRO A 177 13.71 -11.21 7.49
N GLU A 178 14.97 -11.02 7.07
CA GLU A 178 15.73 -9.78 7.32
C GLU A 178 15.89 -8.96 6.04
N SER A 179 16.55 -9.54 5.02
CA SER A 179 16.77 -8.92 3.72
C SER A 179 17.23 -9.97 2.73
N ARG A 180 16.93 -9.79 1.45
CA ARG A 180 17.47 -10.64 0.39
C ARG A 180 18.92 -10.27 0.04
N ASP A 181 19.18 -8.98 -0.09
CA ASP A 181 20.50 -8.43 -0.43
C ASP A 181 20.64 -7.01 0.11
N SER A 182 21.83 -6.42 -0.01
CA SER A 182 22.13 -5.11 0.56
C SER A 182 21.75 -3.93 -0.33
N SER A 183 21.32 -4.14 -1.56
CA SER A 183 21.14 -3.06 -2.53
C SER A 183 19.77 -3.03 -3.20
N PHE A 184 19.26 -4.18 -3.64
CA PHE A 184 18.02 -4.24 -4.40
C PHE A 184 16.80 -4.50 -3.50
N LEU A 185 16.92 -5.47 -2.57
CA LEU A 185 15.87 -5.80 -1.60
C LEU A 185 16.46 -5.85 -0.18
N PRO A 186 16.86 -4.69 0.36
CA PRO A 186 17.52 -4.60 1.68
C PRO A 186 16.50 -4.63 2.83
N PHE A 187 15.44 -5.42 2.70
CA PHE A 187 14.33 -5.49 3.65
C PHE A 187 13.68 -6.89 3.64
N PRO A 188 12.86 -7.21 4.67
CA PRO A 188 12.12 -8.46 4.74
C PRO A 188 11.18 -8.63 3.54
N CYS A 189 11.37 -9.73 2.80
CA CYS A 189 10.59 -10.00 1.60
C CYS A 189 10.49 -11.50 1.32
N PHE A 190 9.68 -11.84 0.32
CA PHE A 190 9.56 -13.20 -0.19
C PHE A 190 9.42 -13.14 -1.72
N SER A 191 9.78 -14.23 -2.40
CA SER A 191 9.57 -14.39 -3.83
C SER A 191 8.36 -15.26 -4.12
N VAL A 192 7.66 -14.91 -5.19
CA VAL A 192 6.54 -15.65 -5.75
C VAL A 192 6.89 -15.98 -7.20
N GLU A 193 6.79 -17.24 -7.57
CA GLU A 193 6.87 -17.63 -8.97
C GLU A 193 5.60 -17.16 -9.67
N GLU A 194 5.78 -16.26 -10.64
CA GLU A 194 4.69 -15.52 -11.25
C GLU A 194 4.94 -15.30 -12.74
N THR A 195 3.88 -15.29 -13.51
CA THR A 195 3.96 -15.13 -14.97
C THR A 195 3.55 -13.75 -15.46
N ALA A 196 2.91 -12.93 -14.66
CA ALA A 196 2.36 -11.65 -15.09
C ALA A 196 2.54 -10.55 -14.03
N PHE A 197 3.78 -10.08 -13.85
CA PHE A 197 4.01 -8.81 -13.17
C PHE A 197 4.12 -7.69 -14.22
N ILE A 198 3.30 -6.67 -14.07
CA ILE A 198 3.23 -5.54 -15.00
C ILE A 198 3.32 -4.24 -14.19
N GLY A 199 3.94 -3.22 -14.76
CA GLY A 199 4.04 -1.88 -14.16
C GLY A 199 2.67 -1.36 -13.70
N GLY A 200 2.63 -0.69 -12.55
CA GLY A 200 1.40 -0.24 -11.90
C GLY A 200 0.80 -1.22 -10.89
N MET A 201 1.18 -2.49 -10.88
CA MET A 201 0.75 -3.44 -9.84
C MET A 201 1.46 -3.22 -8.50
N SER A 202 2.61 -2.55 -8.50
CA SER A 202 3.37 -2.22 -7.28
C SER A 202 2.50 -1.62 -6.19
N GLY A 203 2.66 -2.08 -4.96
CA GLY A 203 1.84 -1.71 -3.81
C GLY A 203 0.49 -2.42 -3.71
N GLY A 204 0.14 -3.22 -4.72
CA GLY A 204 -1.07 -4.05 -4.70
C GLY A 204 -0.97 -5.20 -3.70
N PRO A 205 -2.11 -5.71 -3.20
CA PRO A 205 -2.15 -6.75 -2.19
C PRO A 205 -1.73 -8.12 -2.71
N ILE A 206 -1.10 -8.89 -1.82
CA ILE A 206 -0.89 -10.35 -1.97
C ILE A 206 -1.70 -11.03 -0.87
N PHE A 207 -2.59 -11.92 -1.26
CA PHE A 207 -3.46 -12.69 -0.36
C PHE A 207 -3.03 -14.16 -0.32
N ASN A 208 -3.08 -14.76 0.86
CA ASN A 208 -2.90 -16.19 1.03
C ASN A 208 -4.22 -16.96 0.79
N LYS A 209 -4.17 -18.30 0.91
CA LYS A 209 -5.35 -19.16 0.71
C LYS A 209 -6.50 -18.91 1.68
N ALA A 210 -6.23 -18.34 2.85
CA ALA A 210 -7.26 -17.96 3.81
C ALA A 210 -7.95 -16.62 3.44
N GLY A 211 -7.49 -15.95 2.38
CA GLY A 211 -7.94 -14.61 2.00
C GLY A 211 -7.38 -13.50 2.88
N HIS A 212 -6.32 -13.79 3.65
CA HIS A 212 -5.64 -12.78 4.45
C HIS A 212 -4.57 -12.08 3.63
N LEU A 213 -4.46 -10.77 3.81
CA LEU A 213 -3.37 -9.99 3.25
C LEU A 213 -2.06 -10.42 3.91
N CYS A 214 -1.13 -11.00 3.14
CA CYS A 214 0.15 -11.50 3.64
C CYS A 214 1.38 -10.78 3.06
N GLY A 215 1.19 -9.86 2.13
CA GLY A 215 2.25 -9.05 1.54
C GLY A 215 1.72 -7.98 0.61
N LEU A 216 2.63 -7.13 0.13
CA LEU A 216 2.38 -6.19 -0.96
C LEU A 216 3.36 -6.48 -2.10
N ILE A 217 2.88 -6.33 -3.33
CA ILE A 217 3.72 -6.40 -4.52
C ILE A 217 4.78 -5.30 -4.44
N CYS A 218 6.04 -5.70 -4.41
CA CYS A 218 7.19 -4.81 -4.36
C CYS A 218 7.75 -4.58 -5.77
N THR A 219 8.34 -5.61 -6.35
CA THR A 219 9.01 -5.52 -7.66
C THR A 219 9.10 -6.88 -8.33
N GLY A 220 9.49 -6.88 -9.59
CA GLY A 220 9.86 -8.05 -10.35
C GLY A 220 11.07 -7.72 -11.22
N PHE A 221 11.65 -8.74 -11.84
CA PHE A 221 12.69 -8.55 -12.84
C PHE A 221 12.09 -8.67 -14.24
N ASP A 222 12.42 -7.73 -15.12
CA ASP A 222 11.99 -7.79 -16.51
C ASP A 222 12.41 -9.13 -17.16
N GLY A 223 11.43 -9.84 -17.68
CA GLY A 223 11.64 -11.13 -18.35
C GLY A 223 11.86 -12.33 -17.42
N ALA A 224 11.81 -12.16 -16.10
CA ALA A 224 11.84 -13.26 -15.14
C ALA A 224 10.43 -13.54 -14.58
N PRO A 225 10.03 -14.82 -14.43
CA PRO A 225 8.71 -15.16 -13.90
C PRO A 225 8.67 -15.10 -12.36
N VAL A 226 9.33 -14.11 -11.77
CA VAL A 226 9.44 -13.96 -10.31
C VAL A 226 9.05 -12.56 -9.88
N VAL A 227 8.15 -12.48 -8.93
CA VAL A 227 7.73 -11.26 -8.24
C VAL A 227 8.18 -11.31 -6.79
N PHE A 228 8.55 -10.17 -6.24
CA PHE A 228 8.87 -10.02 -4.83
C PHE A 228 7.74 -9.33 -4.10
N GLY A 229 7.39 -9.87 -2.92
CA GLY A 229 6.44 -9.31 -2.00
C GLY A 229 7.12 -8.80 -0.74
N SER A 230 6.76 -7.61 -0.28
CA SER A 230 7.19 -7.09 1.03
C SER A 230 6.40 -7.76 2.14
N VAL A 231 7.10 -8.22 3.18
CA VAL A 231 6.47 -8.74 4.41
C VAL A 231 5.84 -7.60 5.20
N LEU A 232 4.71 -7.84 5.86
CA LEU A 232 3.90 -6.77 6.45
C LEU A 232 4.32 -6.30 7.84
N TRP A 233 4.97 -7.12 8.68
CA TRP A 233 5.25 -6.74 10.07
C TRP A 233 5.98 -5.40 10.25
N PRO A 234 6.87 -4.92 9.34
CA PRO A 234 7.52 -3.63 9.50
C PRO A 234 6.55 -2.44 9.52
N MET A 235 5.35 -2.59 8.95
CA MET A 235 4.33 -1.54 8.96
C MET A 235 3.87 -1.16 10.37
N LEU A 236 3.92 -2.09 11.32
CA LEU A 236 3.43 -1.90 12.69
C LEU A 236 4.13 -0.72 13.37
N GLY A 237 5.38 -0.45 13.00
CA GLY A 237 6.16 0.67 13.51
C GLY A 237 5.97 1.99 12.77
N ILE A 238 5.26 2.02 11.64
CA ILE A 238 5.07 3.25 10.89
C ILE A 238 4.24 4.23 11.73
N PRO A 239 4.77 5.43 12.03
CA PRO A 239 3.99 6.44 12.72
C PRO A 239 2.99 7.06 11.76
N ILE A 240 1.72 6.89 12.08
CA ILE A 240 0.65 7.51 11.33
C ILE A 240 0.14 8.75 12.05
N LYS A 241 -0.16 9.80 11.28
CA LYS A 241 -0.81 11.01 11.74
C LYS A 241 -2.15 11.09 11.03
N HIS A 242 -3.14 10.42 11.60
CA HIS A 242 -4.47 10.36 11.02
C HIS A 242 -5.52 10.42 12.11
N ALA A 243 -6.62 11.13 11.85
CA ALA A 243 -7.80 11.00 12.64
C ALA A 243 -8.51 9.70 12.25
N PRO A 244 -8.60 8.71 13.14
CA PRO A 244 -9.44 7.54 12.89
C PRO A 244 -10.90 7.98 12.71
N PRO A 245 -11.81 7.06 12.38
CA PRO A 245 -13.23 7.37 12.15
C PRO A 245 -13.80 8.27 13.23
N PRO A 246 -14.81 9.09 12.88
CA PRO A 246 -15.54 9.86 13.87
C PRO A 246 -15.93 8.96 15.04
N ASN A 247 -15.64 9.36 16.26
CA ASN A 247 -15.86 8.66 17.54
C ASN A 247 -14.69 7.83 18.08
N THR A 248 -13.49 7.91 17.51
CA THR A 248 -12.30 7.38 18.17
C THR A 248 -11.51 8.49 18.85
N THR A 249 -10.95 8.18 20.01
CA THR A 249 -10.22 9.14 20.87
C THR A 249 -8.72 9.20 20.54
N VAL A 250 -8.27 8.59 19.45
CA VAL A 250 -6.85 8.57 19.09
C VAL A 250 -6.49 9.88 18.40
N HIS A 251 -5.73 10.70 19.10
CA HIS A 251 -5.23 11.98 18.59
C HIS A 251 -3.70 11.97 18.53
N GLY A 252 -3.15 12.65 17.54
CA GLY A 252 -1.71 12.82 17.39
C GLY A 252 -1.05 11.77 16.50
N LYS A 253 0.22 11.53 16.74
CA LYS A 253 1.06 10.60 15.99
C LYS A 253 1.23 9.31 16.80
N TYR A 254 0.92 8.19 16.22
CA TYR A 254 0.97 6.89 16.88
C TYR A 254 1.39 5.79 15.88
N PRO A 255 2.02 4.69 16.32
CA PRO A 255 2.38 3.59 15.43
C PRO A 255 1.12 2.83 14.97
N MET A 256 1.16 2.25 13.77
CA MET A 256 0.05 1.43 13.26
C MET A 256 -0.33 0.27 14.18
N ALA A 257 0.63 -0.25 14.95
CA ALA A 257 0.35 -1.30 15.95
C ALA A 257 -0.78 -0.94 16.93
N ASP A 258 -0.95 0.34 17.25
CA ASP A 258 -2.00 0.78 18.17
C ASP A 258 -3.41 0.62 17.56
N LEU A 259 -3.56 0.65 16.22
CA LEU A 259 -4.84 0.41 15.56
C LEU A 259 -5.35 -1.02 15.78
N SER A 260 -4.46 -2.01 15.78
CA SER A 260 -4.85 -3.39 16.07
C SER A 260 -5.30 -3.54 17.53
N LYS A 261 -4.60 -2.91 18.47
CA LYS A 261 -4.99 -2.89 19.89
C LYS A 261 -6.36 -2.23 20.12
N LEU A 262 -6.74 -1.30 19.24
CA LEU A 262 -8.04 -0.61 19.26
C LEU A 262 -9.14 -1.35 18.47
N GLY A 263 -8.84 -2.50 17.85
CA GLY A 263 -9.79 -3.23 17.01
C GLY A 263 -10.13 -2.53 15.69
N LEU A 264 -9.30 -1.58 15.26
CA LEU A 264 -9.47 -0.85 14.00
C LEU A 264 -8.70 -1.47 12.83
N MET A 265 -7.95 -2.53 13.09
CA MET A 265 -7.17 -3.31 12.13
C MET A 265 -7.08 -4.74 12.63
N PHE A 266 -7.28 -5.72 11.75
CA PHE A 266 -7.25 -7.13 12.09
C PHE A 266 -5.89 -7.73 11.71
N VAL A 267 -5.10 -8.12 12.71
CA VAL A 267 -3.73 -8.60 12.53
C VAL A 267 -3.54 -9.95 13.21
N ASN A 268 -3.04 -10.92 12.46
CA ASN A 268 -2.57 -12.22 12.95
C ASN A 268 -1.03 -12.23 13.02
N GLY A 269 -0.46 -13.06 13.89
CA GLY A 269 0.98 -13.23 14.03
C GLY A 269 1.62 -12.39 15.13
N TRP A 270 0.83 -11.84 16.07
CA TRP A 270 1.33 -11.05 17.20
C TRP A 270 2.35 -11.81 18.06
N ASP A 271 2.13 -13.10 18.31
CA ASP A 271 3.06 -13.91 19.13
C ASP A 271 4.47 -13.90 18.52
N TYR A 272 4.58 -13.93 17.20
CA TYR A 272 5.87 -13.80 16.52
C TYR A 272 6.46 -12.41 16.68
N VAL A 273 5.66 -11.36 16.52
CA VAL A 273 6.11 -9.97 16.69
C VAL A 273 6.63 -9.76 18.09
N ASP A 274 5.88 -10.15 19.12
CA ASP A 274 6.28 -10.02 20.52
C ASP A 274 7.59 -10.77 20.82
N ALA A 275 7.80 -11.92 20.18
CA ALA A 275 9.02 -12.70 20.36
C ALA A 275 10.25 -12.16 19.60
N ASN A 276 10.05 -11.55 18.43
CA ASN A 276 11.12 -11.26 17.48
C ASN A 276 11.30 -9.77 17.15
N VAL A 277 10.42 -8.90 17.63
CA VAL A 277 10.45 -7.47 17.34
C VAL A 277 10.74 -6.66 18.61
N GLU A 278 11.56 -5.65 18.46
CA GLU A 278 11.86 -4.67 19.49
C GLU A 278 11.18 -3.35 19.20
N GLU A 279 10.42 -2.82 20.15
CA GLU A 279 9.94 -1.44 20.10
C GLU A 279 11.03 -0.50 20.60
N PHE A 280 11.25 0.61 19.89
CA PHE A 280 12.17 1.66 20.30
C PHE A 280 11.60 3.05 19.96
N LYS A 281 12.21 4.09 20.48
CA LYS A 281 11.92 5.47 20.06
C LYS A 281 13.02 5.95 19.15
N ASP A 282 12.64 6.56 18.01
CA ASP A 282 13.60 7.24 17.14
C ASP A 282 14.04 8.59 17.71
N ALA A 283 14.90 9.31 16.98
CA ALA A 283 15.43 10.61 17.39
C ALA A 283 14.35 11.67 17.62
N ASN A 284 13.16 11.51 17.00
CA ASN A 284 12.02 12.39 17.17
C ASN A 284 11.09 11.99 18.33
N GLY A 285 11.40 10.88 19.01
CA GLY A 285 10.58 10.33 20.08
C GLY A 285 9.40 9.47 19.57
N ASP A 286 9.31 9.21 18.27
CA ASP A 286 8.27 8.37 17.67
C ASP A 286 8.54 6.88 17.98
N ARG A 287 7.48 6.15 18.30
CA ARG A 287 7.58 4.69 18.47
C ARG A 287 7.81 4.01 17.13
N ARG A 288 8.80 3.13 17.08
CA ARG A 288 9.20 2.32 15.93
C ARG A 288 9.31 0.86 16.34
N VAL A 289 9.28 -0.02 15.36
CA VAL A 289 9.61 -1.44 15.54
C VAL A 289 10.72 -1.85 14.59
N ARG A 290 11.56 -2.77 15.07
CA ARG A 290 12.59 -3.43 14.26
C ARG A 290 12.69 -4.90 14.66
N LEU A 291 13.16 -5.74 13.75
CA LEU A 291 13.50 -7.11 14.11
C LEU A 291 14.62 -7.12 15.14
N LYS A 292 14.45 -7.94 16.17
CA LYS A 292 15.57 -8.27 17.06
C LYS A 292 16.60 -9.05 16.22
N PRO A 293 17.90 -8.75 16.39
CA PRO A 293 18.92 -9.60 15.77
C PRO A 293 18.66 -11.06 16.15
N PRO A 294 18.79 -12.02 15.21
CA PRO A 294 18.68 -13.42 15.55
C PRO A 294 19.68 -13.71 16.67
N MET A 295 19.20 -14.31 17.76
CA MET A 295 20.13 -14.77 18.79
C MET A 295 21.06 -15.76 18.10
N LYS A 296 22.37 -15.44 18.08
CA LYS A 296 23.37 -16.38 17.59
C LYS A 296 23.20 -17.68 18.40
N PRO A 297 23.14 -18.83 17.72
CA PRO A 297 23.06 -20.12 18.40
C PRO A 297 24.26 -20.35 19.33
#